data_bf12a478d4d21184e8d1117344a1871b
#
_entry.id   bf12a478d4d21184e8d1117344a1871b
#
_cell.length_a   1.000
_cell.length_b   1.000
_cell.length_c   1.000
_cell.angle_alpha   90.00
_cell.angle_beta   90.00
_cell.angle_gamma   90.00
#
_symmetry.space_group_name_H-M   'P 1'
#
loop_
_entity.id
_entity.type
_entity.pdbx_description
1 polymer ?
#
loop_
_entity_poly.entity_id
_entity_poly.type
_entity_poly.pdbx_seq_one_letter_code
_entity_poly.pdbx_strand_id
1 'polypeptide(L)'
;IGTATPDHVIRVKPFPVVITPKKNSSIEDFKKIAEKSFKEYRKKYVKYFNTNKKKVKGKKTMLDTSPRVILVQNVGLFSVGDSLNASKIAGDLTETNARVISSVEETTKYKFIPKKDLFDVEYWSLEQAKIKKTKKILQGNVVVITGGFGAIGSATYKLFKSYGAEIVLLDYDSKKVKEMQNKIKDLCLHCDVRNKNSVKNAFKKINEQYGGVDILISNAGTAVGGSIAEVDDNVLRESFENNFFSHQNCASETI
;
A
#
# COMPACT_ATOMS: atom_id res chain seq x y z
N ILE A 1 -17.58 -15.11 9.58
CA ILE A 1 -16.29 -14.98 8.89
C ILE A 1 -15.22 -14.77 9.96
N GLY A 2 -14.33 -15.70 10.13
CA GLY A 2 -13.20 -15.70 11.05
C GLY A 2 -12.01 -16.40 10.42
N THR A 3 -10.89 -16.50 11.13
CA THR A 3 -9.70 -17.19 10.64
C THR A 3 -9.83 -18.71 10.76
N ALA A 4 -9.26 -19.46 9.80
CA ALA A 4 -9.22 -20.92 9.83
C ALA A 4 -8.32 -21.44 10.94
N THR A 5 -7.26 -20.70 11.27
CA THR A 5 -6.35 -21.00 12.37
C THR A 5 -6.19 -19.77 13.27
N PRO A 6 -5.92 -19.96 14.58
CA PRO A 6 -5.74 -18.84 15.51
C PRO A 6 -4.59 -17.92 15.11
N ASP A 7 -3.48 -18.48 14.63
CA ASP A 7 -2.25 -17.73 14.30
C ASP A 7 -2.44 -16.71 13.18
N HIS A 8 -3.37 -16.97 12.27
CA HIS A 8 -3.66 -16.02 11.20
C HIS A 8 -4.17 -14.67 11.72
N VAL A 9 -4.80 -14.63 12.90
CA VAL A 9 -5.39 -13.41 13.48
C VAL A 9 -4.37 -12.28 13.66
N ILE A 10 -3.11 -12.59 13.92
CA ILE A 10 -2.05 -11.58 14.10
C ILE A 10 -1.72 -10.84 12.80
N ARG A 11 -2.03 -11.44 11.65
CA ARG A 11 -1.76 -10.88 10.31
C ARG A 11 -2.99 -10.29 9.65
N VAL A 12 -4.15 -10.97 9.79
CA VAL A 12 -5.38 -10.60 9.07
C VAL A 12 -6.44 -9.95 9.95
N LYS A 13 -6.20 -9.89 11.28
CA LYS A 13 -7.17 -9.50 12.30
C LYS A 13 -8.39 -10.46 12.39
N PRO A 14 -9.25 -10.34 13.42
CA PRO A 14 -10.28 -11.34 13.69
C PRO A 14 -11.43 -11.35 12.68
N PHE A 15 -11.57 -10.33 11.87
CA PHE A 15 -12.60 -10.24 10.82
C PHE A 15 -12.22 -9.23 9.74
N PRO A 16 -12.66 -9.44 8.48
CA PRO A 16 -12.47 -8.49 7.40
C PRO A 16 -13.49 -7.35 7.45
N VAL A 17 -13.24 -6.31 6.67
CA VAL A 17 -14.30 -5.41 6.17
C VAL A 17 -14.99 -6.11 5.02
N VAL A 18 -16.31 -6.05 4.99
CA VAL A 18 -17.12 -6.53 3.86
C VAL A 18 -17.86 -5.34 3.27
N ILE A 19 -17.65 -5.09 1.99
CA ILE A 19 -18.32 -4.04 1.24
C ILE A 19 -19.24 -4.71 0.23
N THR A 20 -20.54 -4.40 0.34
CA THR A 20 -21.57 -4.93 -0.55
C THR A 20 -22.19 -3.77 -1.34
N PRO A 21 -21.61 -3.43 -2.51
CA PRO A 21 -22.19 -2.38 -3.36
C PRO A 21 -23.52 -2.85 -3.94
N LYS A 22 -24.43 -1.93 -4.18
CA LYS A 22 -25.65 -2.22 -4.93
C LYS A 22 -25.29 -2.45 -6.41
N LYS A 23 -26.08 -3.26 -7.09
CA LYS A 23 -25.95 -3.43 -8.55
C LYS A 23 -26.07 -2.05 -9.23
N ASN A 24 -25.12 -1.71 -10.09
CA ASN A 24 -25.03 -0.44 -10.80
C ASN A 24 -24.78 0.80 -9.88
N SER A 25 -24.13 0.60 -8.72
CA SER A 25 -23.67 1.74 -7.90
C SER A 25 -22.69 2.61 -8.68
N SER A 26 -22.85 3.93 -8.58
CA SER A 26 -21.85 4.88 -9.04
C SER A 26 -20.56 4.76 -8.18
N ILE A 27 -19.46 5.32 -8.65
CA ILE A 27 -18.21 5.41 -7.86
C ILE A 27 -18.44 6.18 -6.56
N GLU A 28 -19.24 7.26 -6.61
CA GLU A 28 -19.57 8.07 -5.44
C GLU A 28 -20.41 7.28 -4.40
N ASP A 29 -21.36 6.46 -4.86
CA ASP A 29 -22.12 5.59 -3.97
C ASP A 29 -21.24 4.52 -3.36
N PHE A 30 -20.33 3.94 -4.15
CA PHE A 30 -19.35 2.99 -3.66
C PHE A 30 -18.47 3.61 -2.57
N LYS A 31 -17.93 4.82 -2.77
CA LYS A 31 -17.16 5.56 -1.76
C LYS A 31 -17.92 5.70 -0.45
N LYS A 32 -19.18 6.14 -0.49
CA LYS A 32 -20.04 6.30 0.69
C LYS A 32 -20.25 4.97 1.44
N ILE A 33 -20.49 3.88 0.70
CA ILE A 33 -20.67 2.54 1.27
C ILE A 33 -19.37 2.07 1.91
N ALA A 34 -18.24 2.25 1.23
CA ALA A 34 -16.92 1.87 1.72
C ALA A 34 -16.57 2.64 3.01
N GLU A 35 -16.72 3.96 3.03
CA GLU A 35 -16.49 4.79 4.22
C GLU A 35 -17.34 4.36 5.42
N LYS A 36 -18.62 4.08 5.19
CA LYS A 36 -19.51 3.56 6.21
C LYS A 36 -19.03 2.22 6.75
N SER A 37 -18.66 1.29 5.86
CA SER A 37 -18.15 -0.04 6.23
C SER A 37 -16.86 0.06 7.05
N PHE A 38 -15.94 0.95 6.72
CA PHE A 38 -14.74 1.21 7.50
C PHE A 38 -15.05 1.81 8.89
N LYS A 39 -15.97 2.75 8.98
CA LYS A 39 -16.41 3.33 10.27
C LYS A 39 -17.04 2.25 11.17
N GLU A 40 -17.87 1.39 10.62
CA GLU A 40 -18.49 0.27 11.35
C GLU A 40 -17.46 -0.77 11.78
N TYR A 41 -16.49 -1.10 10.93
CA TYR A 41 -15.38 -1.98 11.28
C TYR A 41 -14.59 -1.47 12.49
N ARG A 42 -14.20 -0.18 12.47
CA ARG A 42 -13.46 0.44 13.59
C ARG A 42 -14.24 0.32 14.90
N LYS A 43 -15.53 0.65 14.89
CA LYS A 43 -16.39 0.51 16.07
C LYS A 43 -16.48 -0.94 16.56
N LYS A 44 -16.62 -1.89 15.62
CA LYS A 44 -16.67 -3.33 15.91
C LYS A 44 -15.36 -3.84 16.51
N TYR A 45 -14.21 -3.38 16.01
CA TYR A 45 -12.89 -3.77 16.52
C TYR A 45 -12.65 -3.22 17.93
N VAL A 46 -12.99 -1.95 18.18
CA VAL A 46 -12.92 -1.34 19.53
C VAL A 46 -13.83 -2.09 20.52
N LYS A 47 -15.05 -2.43 20.11
CA LYS A 47 -15.97 -3.24 20.94
C LYS A 47 -15.38 -4.63 21.23
N TYR A 48 -14.84 -5.30 20.22
CA TYR A 48 -14.17 -6.60 20.36
C TYR A 48 -13.03 -6.53 21.38
N PHE A 49 -12.14 -5.54 21.26
CA PHE A 49 -11.06 -5.34 22.21
C PHE A 49 -11.58 -5.09 23.62
N ASN A 50 -12.47 -4.12 23.81
CA ASN A 50 -12.97 -3.74 25.13
C ASN A 50 -13.75 -4.85 25.84
N THR A 51 -14.44 -5.69 25.08
CA THR A 51 -15.18 -6.84 25.63
C THR A 51 -14.24 -7.94 26.11
N ASN A 52 -13.19 -8.24 25.34
CA ASN A 52 -12.33 -9.40 25.62
C ASN A 52 -11.18 -9.06 26.57
N LYS A 53 -10.64 -7.83 26.55
CA LYS A 53 -9.55 -7.43 27.48
C LYS A 53 -9.92 -7.58 28.95
N LYS A 54 -11.21 -7.51 29.29
CA LYS A 54 -11.71 -7.71 30.68
C LYS A 54 -11.62 -9.16 31.14
N LYS A 55 -11.46 -10.11 30.22
CA LYS A 55 -11.48 -11.54 30.45
C LYS A 55 -10.08 -12.16 30.53
N VAL A 56 -9.03 -11.38 30.25
CA VAL A 56 -7.63 -11.84 30.23
C VAL A 56 -6.80 -11.12 31.28
N LYS A 57 -5.81 -11.82 31.81
CA LYS A 57 -4.87 -11.24 32.80
C LYS A 57 -3.85 -10.31 32.12
N GLY A 58 -3.43 -9.28 32.85
CA GLY A 58 -2.40 -8.36 32.46
C GLY A 58 -2.90 -7.20 31.57
N LYS A 59 -2.10 -6.12 31.51
CA LYS A 59 -2.40 -4.93 30.71
C LYS A 59 -2.24 -5.24 29.23
N LYS A 60 -3.30 -5.04 28.43
CA LYS A 60 -3.30 -5.18 26.98
C LYS A 60 -3.47 -3.81 26.34
N THR A 61 -2.63 -3.50 25.35
CA THR A 61 -2.73 -2.28 24.55
C THR A 61 -3.39 -2.62 23.22
N MET A 62 -4.42 -1.86 22.86
CA MET A 62 -5.14 -2.07 21.60
C MET A 62 -4.21 -1.79 20.41
N LEU A 63 -4.24 -2.69 19.44
CA LEU A 63 -3.62 -2.47 18.12
C LEU A 63 -4.37 -1.40 17.36
N ASP A 64 -3.79 -0.91 16.25
CA ASP A 64 -4.49 0.01 15.35
C ASP A 64 -5.85 -0.54 14.92
N THR A 65 -6.80 0.33 14.63
CA THR A 65 -8.17 -0.05 14.26
C THR A 65 -8.37 -0.23 12.76
N SER A 66 -7.30 -0.18 11.96
CA SER A 66 -7.38 -0.37 10.51
C SER A 66 -7.57 -1.84 10.15
N PRO A 67 -8.41 -2.18 9.19
CA PRO A 67 -8.53 -3.55 8.69
C PRO A 67 -7.22 -4.00 8.02
N ARG A 68 -7.05 -5.30 7.88
CA ARG A 68 -5.99 -5.90 7.06
C ARG A 68 -6.55 -6.53 5.80
N VAL A 69 -7.83 -6.83 5.82
CA VAL A 69 -8.54 -7.52 4.75
C VAL A 69 -9.85 -6.81 4.44
N ILE A 70 -10.09 -6.57 3.17
CA ILE A 70 -11.29 -5.95 2.64
C ILE A 70 -11.83 -6.86 1.55
N LEU A 71 -13.06 -7.32 1.72
CA LEU A 71 -13.79 -8.14 0.75
C LEU A 71 -14.84 -7.26 0.07
N VAL A 72 -14.74 -7.12 -1.23
CA VAL A 72 -15.72 -6.38 -2.03
C VAL A 72 -16.50 -7.37 -2.87
N GLN A 73 -17.81 -7.43 -2.63
CA GLN A 73 -18.67 -8.38 -3.32
C GLN A 73 -18.61 -8.20 -4.83
N ASN A 74 -18.46 -9.30 -5.56
CA ASN A 74 -18.32 -9.38 -7.03
C ASN A 74 -17.09 -8.65 -7.61
N VAL A 75 -16.16 -8.19 -6.77
CA VAL A 75 -14.89 -7.58 -7.21
C VAL A 75 -13.72 -8.44 -6.78
N GLY A 76 -13.60 -8.71 -5.48
CA GLY A 76 -12.50 -9.52 -4.97
C GLY A 76 -12.03 -9.14 -3.57
N LEU A 77 -10.80 -9.53 -3.30
CA LEU A 77 -10.10 -9.33 -2.05
C LEU A 77 -9.03 -8.26 -2.21
N PHE A 78 -8.99 -7.35 -1.23
CA PHE A 78 -7.89 -6.40 -1.07
C PHE A 78 -7.26 -6.64 0.30
N SER A 79 -5.94 -6.62 0.34
CA SER A 79 -5.16 -6.72 1.57
C SER A 79 -4.38 -5.44 1.84
N VAL A 80 -4.25 -5.08 3.12
CA VAL A 80 -3.60 -3.85 3.56
C VAL A 80 -2.58 -4.19 4.65
N GLY A 81 -1.44 -3.54 4.61
CA GLY A 81 -0.36 -3.72 5.59
C GLY A 81 0.42 -2.44 5.82
N ASP A 82 1.31 -2.46 6.78
CA ASP A 82 2.29 -1.40 7.03
C ASP A 82 3.57 -1.56 6.19
N SER A 83 3.54 -2.50 5.26
CA SER A 83 4.52 -2.72 4.19
C SER A 83 3.88 -3.58 3.10
N LEU A 84 4.45 -3.54 1.88
CA LEU A 84 4.04 -4.41 0.77
C LEU A 84 4.10 -5.88 1.16
N ASN A 85 5.14 -6.30 1.90
CA ASN A 85 5.26 -7.68 2.37
C ASN A 85 4.16 -8.06 3.36
N ALA A 86 3.81 -7.18 4.30
CA ALA A 86 2.73 -7.43 5.25
C ALA A 86 1.37 -7.53 4.55
N SER A 87 1.13 -6.69 3.55
CA SER A 87 -0.07 -6.74 2.71
C SER A 87 -0.15 -8.06 1.94
N LYS A 88 0.92 -8.50 1.28
CA LYS A 88 0.98 -9.79 0.56
C LYS A 88 0.69 -10.97 1.50
N ILE A 89 1.34 -11.01 2.67
CA ILE A 89 1.07 -12.06 3.67
C ILE A 89 -0.41 -12.09 4.07
N ALA A 90 -1.02 -10.94 4.30
CA ALA A 90 -2.44 -10.88 4.65
C ALA A 90 -3.34 -11.38 3.50
N GLY A 91 -2.98 -11.09 2.26
CA GLY A 91 -3.66 -11.59 1.06
C GLY A 91 -3.59 -13.11 0.95
N ASP A 92 -2.39 -13.68 0.96
CA ASP A 92 -2.13 -15.13 0.84
C ASP A 92 -2.86 -15.93 1.93
N LEU A 93 -2.78 -15.45 3.17
CA LEU A 93 -3.48 -16.08 4.29
C LEU A 93 -5.00 -16.02 4.12
N THR A 94 -5.52 -14.93 3.57
CA THR A 94 -6.96 -14.77 3.37
C THR A 94 -7.47 -15.62 2.22
N GLU A 95 -6.73 -15.76 1.13
CA GLU A 95 -7.05 -16.71 0.06
C GLU A 95 -7.08 -18.15 0.56
N THR A 96 -6.05 -18.54 1.31
CA THR A 96 -5.99 -19.88 1.91
C THR A 96 -7.18 -20.11 2.84
N ASN A 97 -7.51 -19.12 3.68
CA ASN A 97 -8.66 -19.18 4.56
C ASN A 97 -9.99 -19.31 3.79
N ALA A 98 -10.14 -18.58 2.69
CA ALA A 98 -11.32 -18.67 1.83
C ALA A 98 -11.47 -20.06 1.20
N ARG A 99 -10.38 -20.66 0.71
CA ARG A 99 -10.38 -22.03 0.17
C ARG A 99 -10.80 -23.05 1.22
N VAL A 100 -10.23 -22.97 2.43
CA VAL A 100 -10.60 -23.86 3.55
C VAL A 100 -12.09 -23.73 3.89
N ILE A 101 -12.59 -22.49 3.99
CA ILE A 101 -14.02 -22.26 4.26
C ILE A 101 -14.89 -22.86 3.17
N SER A 102 -14.57 -22.60 1.89
CA SER A 102 -15.33 -23.15 0.74
C SER A 102 -15.37 -24.66 0.77
N SER A 103 -14.22 -25.33 0.94
CA SER A 103 -14.16 -26.80 0.99
C SER A 103 -14.96 -27.39 2.16
N VAL A 104 -14.95 -26.75 3.32
CA VAL A 104 -15.75 -27.20 4.47
C VAL A 104 -17.24 -26.98 4.23
N GLU A 105 -17.65 -25.88 3.61
CA GLU A 105 -19.06 -25.58 3.32
C GLU A 105 -19.67 -26.52 2.26
N GLU A 106 -18.86 -27.22 1.44
CA GLU A 106 -19.31 -28.26 0.52
C GLU A 106 -19.84 -29.52 1.24
N THR A 107 -19.32 -29.81 2.44
CA THR A 107 -19.65 -31.04 3.18
C THR A 107 -20.38 -30.77 4.48
N THR A 108 -20.13 -29.63 5.13
CA THR A 108 -20.71 -29.27 6.42
C THR A 108 -20.66 -27.75 6.61
N LYS A 109 -21.27 -27.24 7.68
CA LYS A 109 -21.26 -25.82 7.99
C LYS A 109 -19.97 -25.41 8.71
N TYR A 110 -19.23 -24.46 8.12
CA TYR A 110 -18.01 -23.95 8.72
C TYR A 110 -18.27 -23.25 10.06
N LYS A 111 -17.54 -23.65 11.08
CA LYS A 111 -17.54 -23.00 12.42
C LYS A 111 -16.19 -22.34 12.66
N PHE A 112 -16.19 -21.05 12.84
CA PHE A 112 -14.98 -20.31 13.16
C PHE A 112 -14.72 -20.26 14.67
N ILE A 113 -13.46 -20.03 15.01
CA ILE A 113 -12.97 -19.96 16.38
C ILE A 113 -13.70 -18.84 17.16
N PRO A 114 -14.08 -19.06 18.41
CA PRO A 114 -14.71 -18.05 19.24
C PRO A 114 -13.85 -16.79 19.37
N LYS A 115 -14.49 -15.62 19.41
CA LYS A 115 -13.80 -14.32 19.50
C LYS A 115 -12.88 -14.20 20.72
N LYS A 116 -13.19 -14.90 21.81
CA LYS A 116 -12.35 -14.94 23.02
C LYS A 116 -11.02 -15.59 22.71
N ASP A 117 -11.05 -16.76 22.08
CA ASP A 117 -9.86 -17.54 21.79
C ASP A 117 -8.99 -16.85 20.71
N LEU A 118 -9.63 -16.21 19.72
CA LEU A 118 -8.92 -15.34 18.78
C LEU A 118 -8.25 -14.16 19.49
N PHE A 119 -8.90 -13.57 20.50
CA PHE A 119 -8.32 -12.47 21.28
C PHE A 119 -7.11 -12.93 22.10
N ASP A 120 -7.17 -14.10 22.68
CA ASP A 120 -6.07 -14.65 23.48
C ASP A 120 -4.81 -14.83 22.63
N VAL A 121 -4.94 -15.25 21.37
CA VAL A 121 -3.82 -15.37 20.41
C VAL A 121 -3.39 -14.00 19.89
N GLU A 122 -4.33 -13.16 19.42
CA GLU A 122 -4.01 -11.83 18.86
C GLU A 122 -3.25 -10.95 19.86
N TYR A 123 -3.58 -11.07 21.16
CA TYR A 123 -2.97 -10.27 22.23
C TYR A 123 -2.02 -11.08 23.13
N TRP A 124 -1.60 -12.25 22.71
CA TRP A 124 -0.55 -13.00 23.39
C TRP A 124 0.80 -12.30 23.25
N SER A 125 1.53 -12.19 24.36
CA SER A 125 2.77 -11.39 24.41
C SER A 125 3.84 -11.88 23.43
N LEU A 126 3.96 -13.20 23.22
CA LEU A 126 4.91 -13.77 22.27
C LEU A 126 4.53 -13.48 20.82
N GLU A 127 3.25 -13.53 20.47
CA GLU A 127 2.77 -13.18 19.13
C GLU A 127 2.91 -11.69 18.87
N GLN A 128 2.62 -10.85 19.86
CA GLN A 128 2.84 -9.41 19.78
C GLN A 128 4.33 -9.05 19.61
N ALA A 129 5.24 -9.82 20.20
CA ALA A 129 6.68 -9.63 20.02
C ALA A 129 7.12 -9.88 18.58
N LYS A 130 6.50 -10.81 17.85
CA LYS A 130 6.80 -11.10 16.43
C LYS A 130 6.50 -9.91 15.51
N ILE A 131 5.52 -9.07 15.86
CA ILE A 131 5.10 -7.91 15.06
C ILE A 131 5.59 -6.57 15.63
N LYS A 132 6.13 -6.54 16.85
CA LYS A 132 6.73 -5.35 17.45
C LYS A 132 8.07 -5.03 16.82
N LYS A 133 8.05 -4.35 15.69
CA LYS A 133 9.20 -3.57 15.21
C LYS A 133 8.98 -2.11 15.58
N THR A 134 10.04 -1.39 15.92
CA THR A 134 9.96 0.07 16.09
C THR A 134 9.44 0.66 14.78
N LYS A 135 8.25 1.25 14.83
CA LYS A 135 7.62 1.84 13.64
C LYS A 135 8.47 3.00 13.17
N LYS A 136 8.96 2.93 11.94
CA LYS A 136 9.71 4.01 11.30
C LYS A 136 8.76 5.13 10.86
N ILE A 137 9.29 6.35 10.71
CA ILE A 137 8.49 7.56 10.44
C ILE A 137 7.65 7.42 9.16
N LEU A 138 8.22 6.84 8.10
CA LEU A 138 7.54 6.66 6.81
C LEU A 138 7.09 5.21 6.55
N GLN A 139 7.03 4.39 7.57
CA GLN A 139 6.58 3.02 7.40
C GLN A 139 5.13 2.96 6.91
N GLY A 140 4.93 2.29 5.78
CA GLY A 140 3.64 2.18 5.12
C GLY A 140 3.34 3.29 4.12
N ASN A 141 4.20 4.30 3.98
CA ASN A 141 4.07 5.30 2.92
C ASN A 141 4.73 4.81 1.63
N VAL A 142 4.05 5.01 0.53
CA VAL A 142 4.54 4.77 -0.84
C VAL A 142 5.12 6.07 -1.39
N VAL A 143 6.42 6.07 -1.68
CA VAL A 143 7.16 7.24 -2.15
C VAL A 143 7.66 7.00 -3.57
N VAL A 144 7.25 7.85 -4.49
CA VAL A 144 7.70 7.84 -5.88
C VAL A 144 8.78 8.92 -6.06
N ILE A 145 9.91 8.53 -6.63
CA ILE A 145 11.04 9.44 -6.91
C ILE A 145 11.32 9.42 -8.41
N THR A 146 11.15 10.56 -9.10
CA THR A 146 11.52 10.71 -10.51
C THR A 146 12.99 11.08 -10.64
N GLY A 147 13.65 10.64 -11.73
CA GLY A 147 15.12 10.77 -11.85
C GLY A 147 15.85 10.01 -10.74
N GLY A 148 15.32 8.83 -10.38
CA GLY A 148 15.73 8.08 -9.19
C GLY A 148 17.17 7.59 -9.20
N PHE A 149 17.79 7.52 -10.38
CA PHE A 149 19.19 7.05 -10.53
C PHE A 149 20.19 8.19 -10.75
N GLY A 150 19.73 9.44 -10.68
CA GLY A 150 20.60 10.61 -10.58
C GLY A 150 21.22 10.75 -9.19
N ALA A 151 22.16 11.66 -9.00
CA ALA A 151 22.86 11.86 -7.72
C ALA A 151 21.89 12.22 -6.58
N ILE A 152 21.01 13.20 -6.81
CA ILE A 152 20.02 13.65 -5.82
C ILE A 152 18.97 12.56 -5.59
N GLY A 153 18.42 11.96 -6.65
CA GLY A 153 17.42 10.89 -6.56
C GLY A 153 17.92 9.69 -5.77
N SER A 154 19.17 9.26 -6.01
CA SER A 154 19.80 8.15 -5.29
C SER A 154 20.04 8.45 -3.81
N ALA A 155 20.44 9.68 -3.48
CA ALA A 155 20.60 10.11 -2.09
C ALA A 155 19.25 10.16 -1.36
N THR A 156 18.23 10.70 -2.02
CA THR A 156 16.84 10.75 -1.54
C THR A 156 16.29 9.33 -1.30
N TYR A 157 16.49 8.42 -2.27
CA TYR A 157 16.13 7.01 -2.11
C TYR A 157 16.69 6.41 -0.82
N LYS A 158 18.01 6.53 -0.60
CA LYS A 158 18.67 5.97 0.59
C LYS A 158 18.07 6.53 1.89
N LEU A 159 17.82 7.84 1.93
CA LEU A 159 17.26 8.51 3.11
C LEU A 159 15.84 8.03 3.41
N PHE A 160 14.94 8.07 2.43
CA PHE A 160 13.54 7.67 2.60
C PHE A 160 13.41 6.17 2.91
N LYS A 161 14.26 5.34 2.30
CA LYS A 161 14.35 3.92 2.62
C LYS A 161 14.76 3.66 4.07
N SER A 162 15.70 4.47 4.60
CA SER A 162 16.11 4.38 5.99
C SER A 162 14.95 4.71 6.95
N TYR A 163 14.04 5.58 6.56
CA TYR A 163 12.81 5.93 7.30
C TYR A 163 11.67 4.92 7.11
N GLY A 164 11.87 3.87 6.31
CA GLY A 164 10.95 2.75 6.20
C GLY A 164 9.88 2.88 5.12
N ALA A 165 10.01 3.83 4.21
CA ALA A 165 9.12 3.97 3.08
C ALA A 165 9.23 2.80 2.09
N GLU A 166 8.12 2.48 1.42
CA GLU A 166 8.09 1.69 0.20
C GLU A 166 8.44 2.61 -0.98
N ILE A 167 9.52 2.33 -1.69
CA ILE A 167 10.05 3.26 -2.69
C ILE A 167 9.79 2.76 -4.10
N VAL A 168 9.40 3.68 -4.96
CA VAL A 168 9.35 3.49 -6.41
C VAL A 168 10.30 4.48 -7.08
N LEU A 169 11.19 3.98 -7.91
CA LEU A 169 12.13 4.77 -8.68
C LEU A 169 11.70 4.83 -10.14
N LEU A 170 11.48 6.04 -10.63
CA LEU A 170 11.21 6.31 -12.04
C LEU A 170 12.44 6.96 -12.67
N ASP A 171 12.87 6.44 -13.81
CA ASP A 171 13.97 7.03 -14.57
C ASP A 171 13.78 6.81 -16.07
N TYR A 172 14.31 7.72 -16.85
CA TYR A 172 14.21 7.66 -18.32
C TYR A 172 15.28 6.77 -18.94
N ASP A 173 16.37 6.50 -18.22
CA ASP A 173 17.46 5.63 -18.67
C ASP A 173 17.08 4.16 -18.50
N SER A 174 16.60 3.55 -19.58
CA SER A 174 16.15 2.15 -19.59
C SER A 174 17.25 1.15 -19.23
N LYS A 175 18.53 1.46 -19.48
CA LYS A 175 19.66 0.60 -19.13
C LYS A 175 19.89 0.59 -17.63
N LYS A 176 19.94 1.78 -17.01
CA LYS A 176 20.02 1.93 -15.55
C LYS A 176 18.84 1.28 -14.84
N VAL A 177 17.61 1.46 -15.37
CA VAL A 177 16.42 0.81 -14.80
C VAL A 177 16.60 -0.71 -14.75
N LYS A 178 16.97 -1.35 -15.87
CA LYS A 178 17.21 -2.81 -15.92
C LYS A 178 18.31 -3.26 -14.97
N GLU A 179 19.40 -2.50 -14.89
CA GLU A 179 20.49 -2.79 -13.96
C GLU A 179 20.04 -2.74 -12.51
N MET A 180 19.27 -1.71 -12.14
CA MET A 180 18.78 -1.51 -10.78
C MET A 180 17.70 -2.50 -10.37
N GLN A 181 16.82 -2.92 -11.30
CA GLN A 181 15.85 -4.00 -11.06
C GLN A 181 16.52 -5.30 -10.59
N ASN A 182 17.75 -5.57 -11.02
CA ASN A 182 18.52 -6.74 -10.59
C ASN A 182 19.26 -6.53 -9.26
N LYS A 183 19.49 -5.30 -8.84
CA LYS A 183 20.28 -4.95 -7.65
C LYS A 183 19.45 -4.66 -6.41
N ILE A 184 18.26 -4.11 -6.58
CA ILE A 184 17.38 -3.72 -5.47
C ILE A 184 16.00 -4.37 -5.59
N LYS A 185 15.34 -4.51 -4.44
CA LYS A 185 14.00 -5.12 -4.36
C LYS A 185 12.86 -4.13 -4.60
N ASP A 186 13.18 -2.84 -4.57
CA ASP A 186 12.20 -1.79 -4.77
C ASP A 186 11.79 -1.70 -6.25
N LEU A 187 10.59 -1.22 -6.52
CA LEU A 187 10.08 -1.10 -7.87
C LEU A 187 10.84 -0.03 -8.64
N CYS A 188 11.45 -0.44 -9.76
CA CYS A 188 12.11 0.46 -10.69
C CYS A 188 11.39 0.41 -12.03
N LEU A 189 10.95 1.55 -12.54
CA LEU A 189 10.22 1.64 -13.81
C LEU A 189 10.88 2.63 -14.75
N HIS A 190 10.95 2.26 -16.03
CA HIS A 190 11.27 3.20 -17.07
C HIS A 190 10.10 4.19 -17.23
N CYS A 191 10.41 5.48 -17.18
CA CYS A 191 9.43 6.55 -17.32
C CYS A 191 10.10 7.81 -17.90
N ASP A 192 9.67 8.23 -19.08
CA ASP A 192 9.94 9.58 -19.56
C ASP A 192 8.86 10.51 -19.02
N VAL A 193 9.24 11.36 -18.06
CA VAL A 193 8.32 12.27 -17.37
C VAL A 193 7.73 13.36 -18.26
N ARG A 194 8.33 13.62 -19.43
CA ARG A 194 7.79 14.54 -20.45
C ARG A 194 6.60 13.94 -21.19
N ASN A 195 6.56 12.61 -21.26
CA ASN A 195 5.52 11.87 -21.99
C ASN A 195 4.39 11.46 -21.06
N LYS A 196 3.22 12.08 -21.20
CA LYS A 196 2.02 11.80 -20.39
C LYS A 196 1.62 10.33 -20.38
N ASN A 197 1.72 9.62 -21.52
CA ASN A 197 1.37 8.21 -21.60
C ASN A 197 2.39 7.34 -20.84
N SER A 198 3.68 7.70 -20.89
CA SER A 198 4.71 7.03 -20.10
C SER A 198 4.46 7.18 -18.60
N VAL A 199 4.13 8.39 -18.15
CA VAL A 199 3.78 8.68 -16.75
C VAL A 199 2.54 7.89 -16.35
N LYS A 200 1.45 7.98 -17.10
CA LYS A 200 0.21 7.24 -16.82
C LYS A 200 0.43 5.73 -16.69
N ASN A 201 1.22 5.15 -17.59
CA ASN A 201 1.54 3.72 -17.54
C ASN A 201 2.39 3.34 -16.33
N ALA A 202 3.33 4.21 -15.93
CA ALA A 202 4.12 4.00 -14.72
C ALA A 202 3.24 4.05 -13.46
N PHE A 203 2.40 5.08 -13.33
CA PHE A 203 1.50 5.24 -12.18
C PHE A 203 0.44 4.14 -12.13
N LYS A 204 -0.07 3.65 -13.26
CA LYS A 204 -0.94 2.48 -13.30
C LYS A 204 -0.28 1.26 -12.64
N LYS A 205 0.98 0.95 -12.99
CA LYS A 205 1.73 -0.16 -12.37
C LYS A 205 1.97 0.05 -10.88
N ILE A 206 2.22 1.29 -10.46
CA ILE A 206 2.38 1.64 -9.05
C ILE A 206 1.08 1.37 -8.29
N ASN A 207 -0.05 1.82 -8.83
CA ASN A 207 -1.36 1.61 -8.24
C ASN A 207 -1.74 0.13 -8.16
N GLU A 208 -1.41 -0.66 -9.19
CA GLU A 208 -1.62 -2.11 -9.19
C GLU A 208 -0.80 -2.83 -8.10
N GLN A 209 0.42 -2.36 -7.82
CA GLN A 209 1.31 -3.01 -6.86
C GLN A 209 1.15 -2.51 -5.42
N TYR A 210 0.93 -1.20 -5.24
CA TYR A 210 0.93 -0.54 -3.92
C TYR A 210 -0.43 0.04 -3.53
N GLY A 211 -1.36 0.18 -4.47
CA GLY A 211 -2.69 0.73 -4.24
C GLY A 211 -2.76 2.25 -4.27
N GLY A 212 -1.64 2.96 -4.45
CA GLY A 212 -1.59 4.42 -4.52
C GLY A 212 -0.21 4.98 -4.23
N VAL A 213 -0.13 6.31 -4.17
CA VAL A 213 1.08 7.08 -3.87
C VAL A 213 0.78 8.03 -2.72
N ASP A 214 1.63 8.04 -1.69
CA ASP A 214 1.51 8.97 -0.56
C ASP A 214 2.40 10.20 -0.72
N ILE A 215 3.57 10.03 -1.34
CA ILE A 215 4.56 11.08 -1.51
C ILE A 215 5.16 11.01 -2.91
N LEU A 216 5.12 12.11 -3.64
CA LEU A 216 5.84 12.29 -4.90
C LEU A 216 7.05 13.21 -4.69
N ILE A 217 8.24 12.70 -5.00
CA ILE A 217 9.48 13.47 -5.11
C ILE A 217 9.75 13.69 -6.59
N SER A 218 9.26 14.80 -7.10
CA SER A 218 9.43 15.19 -8.50
C SER A 218 10.81 15.84 -8.69
N ASN A 219 11.82 14.99 -8.91
CA ASN A 219 13.24 15.35 -8.94
C ASN A 219 13.85 15.28 -10.34
N ALA A 220 13.22 14.58 -11.30
CA ALA A 220 13.71 14.54 -12.67
C ALA A 220 13.82 15.95 -13.25
N GLY A 221 14.96 16.26 -13.85
CA GLY A 221 15.20 17.54 -14.47
C GLY A 221 16.59 17.59 -15.11
N THR A 222 16.78 18.56 -15.96
CA THR A 222 18.07 18.82 -16.63
C THR A 222 18.42 20.31 -16.52
N ALA A 223 19.70 20.60 -16.42
CA ALA A 223 20.20 21.98 -16.45
C ALA A 223 20.94 22.20 -17.77
N VAL A 224 20.50 23.20 -18.52
CA VAL A 224 21.19 23.70 -19.70
C VAL A 224 21.66 25.11 -19.39
N GLY A 225 22.95 25.35 -19.57
CA GLY A 225 23.54 26.68 -19.40
C GLY A 225 23.61 27.41 -20.75
N GLY A 226 23.48 28.73 -20.68
CA GLY A 226 23.62 29.59 -21.86
C GLY A 226 23.17 31.02 -21.57
N SER A 227 23.60 31.96 -22.42
CA SER A 227 23.05 33.31 -22.43
C SER A 227 21.62 33.28 -22.94
N ILE A 228 20.70 33.98 -22.30
CA ILE A 228 19.31 34.06 -22.76
C ILE A 228 19.18 34.69 -24.16
N ALA A 229 20.14 35.49 -24.55
CA ALA A 229 20.17 36.12 -25.88
C ALA A 229 20.65 35.18 -26.99
N GLU A 230 21.30 34.07 -26.65
CA GLU A 230 21.98 33.18 -27.59
C GLU A 230 21.47 31.72 -27.52
N VAL A 231 20.68 31.38 -26.50
CA VAL A 231 20.16 30.02 -26.35
C VAL A 231 19.16 29.69 -27.46
N ASP A 232 19.34 28.54 -28.08
CA ASP A 232 18.41 28.04 -29.09
C ASP A 232 17.02 27.81 -28.50
N ASP A 233 15.98 28.23 -29.22
CA ASP A 233 14.58 28.13 -28.84
C ASP A 233 14.17 26.69 -28.46
N ASN A 234 14.68 25.69 -29.18
CA ASN A 234 14.36 24.29 -28.89
C ASN A 234 14.96 23.85 -27.55
N VAL A 235 16.20 24.28 -27.28
CA VAL A 235 16.88 24.00 -26.00
C VAL A 235 16.13 24.63 -24.84
N LEU A 236 15.64 25.87 -25.02
CA LEU A 236 14.81 26.54 -24.02
C LEU A 236 13.49 25.79 -23.78
N ARG A 237 12.80 25.41 -24.88
CA ARG A 237 11.53 24.65 -24.78
C ARG A 237 11.74 23.30 -24.12
N GLU A 238 12.76 22.55 -24.48
CA GLU A 238 13.10 21.28 -23.84
C GLU A 238 13.39 21.45 -22.35
N SER A 239 14.00 22.56 -21.96
CA SER A 239 14.21 22.87 -20.54
C SER A 239 12.88 23.04 -19.78
N PHE A 240 11.90 23.72 -20.38
CA PHE A 240 10.56 23.83 -19.82
C PHE A 240 9.82 22.49 -19.77
N GLU A 241 9.92 21.68 -20.82
CA GLU A 241 9.33 20.32 -20.84
C GLU A 241 9.91 19.47 -19.70
N ASN A 242 11.22 19.51 -19.50
CA ASN A 242 11.89 18.73 -18.47
C ASN A 242 11.68 19.24 -17.05
N ASN A 243 11.69 20.57 -16.84
CA ASN A 243 11.78 21.15 -15.50
C ASN A 243 10.48 21.78 -15.01
N PHE A 244 9.45 21.86 -15.87
CA PHE A 244 8.14 22.41 -15.51
C PHE A 244 6.99 21.45 -15.87
N PHE A 245 6.78 21.17 -17.15
CA PHE A 245 5.64 20.37 -17.59
C PHE A 245 5.73 18.91 -17.13
N SER A 246 6.92 18.35 -17.01
CA SER A 246 7.13 17.01 -16.45
C SER A 246 6.64 16.89 -15.00
N HIS A 247 6.84 17.92 -14.18
CA HIS A 247 6.36 17.95 -12.81
C HIS A 247 4.83 17.97 -12.76
N GLN A 248 4.19 18.75 -13.64
CA GLN A 248 2.73 18.74 -13.77
C GLN A 248 2.21 17.37 -14.20
N ASN A 249 2.85 16.72 -15.18
CA ASN A 249 2.45 15.39 -15.65
C ASN A 249 2.47 14.37 -14.49
N CYS A 250 3.53 14.36 -13.67
CA CYS A 250 3.64 13.46 -12.54
C CYS A 250 2.64 13.81 -11.42
N ALA A 251 2.47 15.09 -11.12
CA ALA A 251 1.54 15.53 -10.08
C ALA A 251 0.09 15.19 -10.42
N SER A 252 -0.31 15.32 -11.70
CA SER A 252 -1.67 15.00 -12.14
C SER A 252 -2.05 13.52 -12.01
N GLU A 253 -1.09 12.60 -12.04
CA GLU A 253 -1.33 11.17 -11.86
C GLU A 253 -1.23 10.72 -10.38
N THR A 254 -0.85 11.65 -9.48
CA THR A 254 -0.71 11.39 -8.04
C THR A 254 -1.99 11.73 -7.26
N ILE A 255 -2.85 12.57 -7.83
CA ILE A 255 -4.11 13.04 -7.24
C ILE A 255 -5.26 12.08 -7.56
#